data_35e5092867582d8c3eb6772d542be45b
#
_entry.id   35e5092867582d8c3eb6772d542be45b
#
_cell.length_a   1.000
_cell.length_b   1.000
_cell.length_c   1.000
_cell.angle_alpha   90.00
_cell.angle_beta   90.00
_cell.angle_gamma   90.00
#
_symmetry.space_group_name_H-M   'P 1'
#
loop_
_entity.id
_entity.type
_entity.pdbx_description
1 polymer ?
#
loop_
_entity_poly.entity_id
_entity_poly.type
_entity_poly.pdbx_seq_one_letter_code
_entity_poly.pdbx_strand_id
1 'polypeptide(L)'
;MSDLADEPGREPLGEPAGGGASRAGWSRRFAVARWSAAGVVVVVAVLVAVLATRPPASEQVAQSPLVGKIAPVLEGKTLASGSTVQLDSYRQHWVLVNFFASWCTECQSEEPQLERFLYSTPGGVHPVIIGVLYGDTRSDGIEFQRSEGATWPAISDPGGEIASSWGVGSLPRSYLVAPGGRVVACILGGITASQLDQLLEREAALLPSRAR
;
A
#
# COMPACT_ATOMS: atom_id res chain seq x y z
N MET A 1 -34.02 -12.31 -98.55
CA MET A 1 -32.92 -11.66 -99.25
C MET A 1 -31.82 -11.65 -98.29
N SER A 2 -31.03 -12.67 -98.30
CA SER A 2 -29.63 -12.67 -98.84
C SER A 2 -28.74 -11.96 -97.83
N ASP A 3 -27.66 -12.44 -97.35
CA ASP A 3 -26.75 -13.49 -97.77
C ASP A 3 -25.70 -13.65 -96.64
N LEU A 4 -25.31 -14.86 -96.39
CA LEU A 4 -23.99 -15.46 -96.41
C LEU A 4 -22.88 -14.87 -95.51
N ALA A 5 -22.46 -15.73 -94.64
CA ALA A 5 -21.12 -16.34 -94.54
C ALA A 5 -19.96 -15.38 -94.12
N ASP A 6 -19.31 -15.69 -93.06
CA ASP A 6 -17.98 -16.38 -93.17
C ASP A 6 -17.44 -16.71 -91.74
N GLU A 7 -17.19 -17.97 -91.48
CA GLU A 7 -16.15 -18.38 -90.53
C GLU A 7 -14.83 -18.51 -91.31
N PRO A 8 -13.66 -18.29 -90.73
CA PRO A 8 -13.05 -19.25 -89.83
C PRO A 8 -12.00 -18.58 -88.85
N GLY A 9 -11.61 -19.33 -87.91
CA GLY A 9 -10.41 -18.96 -87.12
C GLY A 9 -10.31 -19.65 -85.76
N ARG A 10 -10.20 -21.01 -85.78
CA ARG A 10 -9.72 -21.68 -84.56
C ARG A 10 -8.26 -21.32 -84.35
N GLU A 11 -7.94 -20.73 -83.21
CA GLU A 11 -6.59 -20.75 -82.64
C GLU A 11 -6.54 -21.54 -81.36
N PRO A 12 -5.37 -22.14 -81.02
CA PRO A 12 -5.30 -23.23 -80.04
C PRO A 12 -5.24 -22.76 -78.62
N LEU A 13 -5.82 -23.56 -77.77
CA LEU A 13 -5.77 -23.45 -76.33
C LEU A 13 -4.34 -23.40 -75.81
N GLY A 14 -3.88 -22.24 -75.33
CA GLY A 14 -2.64 -22.11 -74.57
C GLY A 14 -2.81 -22.75 -73.20
N GLU A 15 -1.98 -23.66 -72.85
CA GLU A 15 -1.86 -24.28 -71.55
C GLU A 15 -1.62 -23.19 -70.48
N PRO A 16 -2.26 -23.25 -69.31
CA PRO A 16 -1.88 -22.36 -68.20
C PRO A 16 -0.58 -22.87 -67.58
N ALA A 17 0.46 -22.05 -67.70
CA ALA A 17 1.72 -22.21 -67.03
C ALA A 17 1.53 -22.33 -65.53
N GLY A 18 1.95 -23.44 -64.95
CA GLY A 18 1.93 -23.71 -63.53
C GLY A 18 2.75 -22.71 -62.73
N GLY A 19 2.06 -21.76 -62.09
CA GLY A 19 2.64 -20.88 -61.07
C GLY A 19 2.88 -21.68 -59.79
N GLY A 20 4.06 -22.19 -59.60
CA GLY A 20 4.52 -22.77 -58.33
C GLY A 20 4.58 -21.71 -57.26
N ALA A 21 3.47 -21.47 -56.57
CA ALA A 21 3.46 -20.62 -55.37
C ALA A 21 4.29 -21.30 -54.26
N SER A 22 5.42 -20.70 -53.96
CA SER A 22 6.40 -21.15 -52.99
C SER A 22 5.78 -21.27 -51.60
N ARG A 23 5.51 -22.51 -51.15
CA ARG A 23 5.07 -22.86 -49.79
C ARG A 23 6.11 -22.55 -48.70
N ALA A 24 7.28 -22.05 -49.07
CA ALA A 24 8.39 -21.78 -48.15
C ALA A 24 8.26 -20.48 -47.29
N GLY A 25 7.35 -19.55 -47.66
CA GLY A 25 7.19 -18.28 -46.94
C GLY A 25 6.25 -18.34 -45.72
N TRP A 26 5.37 -19.36 -45.69
CA TRP A 26 4.34 -19.41 -44.64
C TRP A 26 4.84 -20.06 -43.35
N SER A 27 5.70 -21.06 -43.45
CA SER A 27 6.28 -21.74 -42.29
C SER A 27 7.20 -20.83 -41.44
N ARG A 28 7.93 -19.88 -42.06
CA ARG A 28 8.78 -18.94 -41.33
C ARG A 28 7.96 -17.91 -40.52
N ARG A 29 6.83 -17.48 -41.05
CA ARG A 29 5.95 -16.51 -40.31
C ARG A 29 5.31 -17.15 -39.09
N PHE A 30 4.92 -18.42 -39.14
CA PHE A 30 4.40 -19.16 -37.99
C PHE A 30 5.49 -19.50 -36.97
N ALA A 31 6.73 -19.75 -37.40
CA ALA A 31 7.84 -19.99 -36.50
C ALA A 31 8.18 -18.71 -35.71
N VAL A 32 8.28 -17.54 -36.36
CA VAL A 32 8.55 -16.24 -35.69
C VAL A 32 7.42 -15.87 -34.73
N ALA A 33 6.15 -16.10 -35.13
CA ALA A 33 5.00 -15.83 -34.24
C ALA A 33 4.99 -16.75 -33.01
N ARG A 34 5.43 -17.98 -33.11
CA ARG A 34 5.53 -18.92 -31.98
C ARG A 34 6.66 -18.55 -31.03
N TRP A 35 7.79 -18.06 -31.52
CA TRP A 35 8.92 -17.62 -30.70
C TRP A 35 8.60 -16.29 -29.99
N SER A 36 7.89 -15.36 -30.66
CA SER A 36 7.44 -14.12 -30.01
C SER A 36 6.38 -14.38 -28.94
N ALA A 37 5.44 -15.31 -29.18
CA ALA A 37 4.46 -15.70 -28.18
C ALA A 37 5.12 -16.37 -26.95
N ALA A 38 6.09 -17.26 -27.18
CA ALA A 38 6.87 -17.87 -26.11
C ALA A 38 7.66 -16.84 -25.31
N GLY A 39 8.27 -15.86 -25.99
CA GLY A 39 8.97 -14.74 -25.34
C GLY A 39 8.05 -13.91 -24.43
N VAL A 40 6.85 -13.57 -24.89
CA VAL A 40 5.85 -12.85 -24.08
C VAL A 40 5.43 -13.68 -22.86
N VAL A 41 5.17 -14.98 -23.03
CA VAL A 41 4.81 -15.86 -21.91
C VAL A 41 5.92 -15.93 -20.86
N VAL A 42 7.18 -16.03 -21.29
CA VAL A 42 8.32 -16.02 -20.37
C VAL A 42 8.44 -14.69 -19.63
N VAL A 43 8.29 -13.56 -20.32
CA VAL A 43 8.32 -12.23 -19.69
C VAL A 43 7.19 -12.08 -18.67
N VAL A 44 5.97 -12.50 -19.02
CA VAL A 44 4.82 -12.46 -18.10
C VAL A 44 5.05 -13.39 -16.91
N ALA A 45 5.56 -14.61 -17.14
CA ALA A 45 5.87 -15.54 -16.06
C ALA A 45 6.94 -15.00 -15.10
N VAL A 46 7.99 -14.39 -15.65
CA VAL A 46 9.03 -13.72 -14.83
C VAL A 46 8.44 -12.54 -14.06
N LEU A 47 7.60 -11.73 -14.72
CA LEU A 47 6.95 -10.60 -14.06
C LEU A 47 6.05 -11.06 -12.90
N VAL A 48 5.23 -12.09 -13.15
CA VAL A 48 4.39 -12.70 -12.11
C VAL A 48 5.23 -13.30 -10.99
N ALA A 49 6.31 -14.00 -11.30
CA ALA A 49 7.23 -14.55 -10.30
C ALA A 49 7.88 -13.43 -9.47
N VAL A 50 8.34 -12.35 -10.10
CA VAL A 50 8.91 -11.18 -9.39
C VAL A 50 7.87 -10.49 -8.53
N LEU A 51 6.63 -10.36 -9.00
CA LEU A 51 5.54 -9.78 -8.20
C LEU A 51 5.12 -10.70 -7.05
N ALA A 52 5.11 -12.01 -7.25
CA ALA A 52 4.76 -13.00 -6.23
C ALA A 52 5.86 -13.18 -5.17
N THR A 53 7.12 -12.89 -5.50
CA THR A 53 8.25 -12.95 -4.56
C THR A 53 8.50 -11.62 -3.84
N ARG A 54 7.78 -10.55 -4.20
CA ARG A 54 7.84 -9.32 -3.41
C ARG A 54 7.22 -9.60 -2.04
N PRO A 55 7.92 -9.33 -0.93
CA PRO A 55 7.31 -9.40 0.38
C PRO A 55 6.08 -8.51 0.37
N PRO A 56 4.97 -8.96 1.01
CA PRO A 56 3.79 -8.12 1.13
C PRO A 56 4.21 -6.78 1.73
N ALA A 57 3.59 -5.69 1.28
CA ALA A 57 3.88 -4.32 1.71
C ALA A 57 3.83 -4.11 3.25
N SER A 58 3.44 -5.12 3.97
CA SER A 58 3.29 -5.22 5.42
C SER A 58 4.58 -5.41 6.22
N GLU A 59 5.75 -5.58 5.61
CA GLU A 59 7.04 -5.52 6.32
C GLU A 59 7.68 -4.12 6.21
N GLN A 60 6.89 -3.09 6.35
CA GLN A 60 7.37 -1.72 6.34
C GLN A 60 7.70 -1.21 7.74
N VAL A 61 8.30 -2.04 8.60
CA VAL A 61 9.03 -1.49 9.75
C VAL A 61 10.22 -0.74 9.17
N ALA A 62 10.03 0.56 8.93
CA ALA A 62 11.04 1.40 8.33
C ALA A 62 12.18 1.65 9.31
N GLN A 63 13.38 1.79 8.77
CA GLN A 63 14.49 2.36 9.52
C GLN A 63 14.21 3.86 9.73
N SER A 64 13.60 4.20 10.86
CA SER A 64 13.47 5.59 11.27
C SER A 64 14.60 5.96 12.22
N PRO A 65 15.17 7.15 12.10
CA PRO A 65 16.18 7.63 13.05
C PRO A 65 15.65 7.79 14.48
N LEU A 66 14.32 7.71 14.67
CA LEU A 66 13.68 7.78 15.98
C LEU A 66 13.64 6.41 16.70
N VAL A 67 13.71 5.31 15.97
CA VAL A 67 13.71 3.97 16.59
C VAL A 67 14.90 3.83 17.54
N GLY A 68 14.61 3.41 18.76
CA GLY A 68 15.58 3.31 19.85
C GLY A 68 15.77 4.61 20.64
N LYS A 69 15.21 5.74 20.23
CA LYS A 69 15.29 7.04 20.94
C LYS A 69 14.02 7.36 21.73
N ILE A 70 14.10 8.31 22.61
CA ILE A 70 12.93 8.91 23.27
C ILE A 70 12.12 9.63 22.19
N ALA A 71 10.80 9.43 22.22
CA ALA A 71 9.87 10.05 21.30
C ALA A 71 9.97 11.60 21.38
N PRO A 72 9.89 12.28 20.25
CA PRO A 72 9.75 13.74 20.24
C PRO A 72 8.52 14.19 21.03
N VAL A 73 8.50 15.44 21.45
CA VAL A 73 7.33 16.02 22.13
C VAL A 73 6.11 15.88 21.24
N LEU A 74 5.03 15.36 21.82
CA LEU A 74 3.73 15.28 21.19
C LEU A 74 2.71 15.80 22.20
N GLU A 75 2.24 17.01 21.92
CA GLU A 75 1.25 17.71 22.73
C GLU A 75 0.34 18.52 21.80
N GLY A 76 -0.95 18.52 22.08
CA GLY A 76 -1.90 19.31 21.32
C GLY A 76 -3.31 19.24 21.85
N LYS A 77 -4.18 20.07 21.26
CA LYS A 77 -5.62 20.07 21.54
C LYS A 77 -6.30 18.98 20.72
N THR A 78 -7.13 18.18 21.38
CA THR A 78 -7.93 17.15 20.70
C THR A 78 -8.92 17.77 19.71
N LEU A 79 -9.18 17.06 18.63
CA LEU A 79 -10.13 17.47 17.59
C LEU A 79 -11.54 17.60 18.18
N ALA A 80 -12.00 16.60 18.90
CA ALA A 80 -13.38 16.54 19.40
C ALA A 80 -13.66 17.48 20.55
N SER A 81 -12.89 17.38 21.66
CA SER A 81 -13.20 18.08 22.91
C SER A 81 -12.40 19.35 23.15
N GLY A 82 -11.29 19.55 22.41
CA GLY A 82 -10.34 20.64 22.68
C GLY A 82 -9.53 20.47 23.98
N SER A 83 -9.63 19.32 24.64
CA SER A 83 -8.78 18.97 25.79
C SER A 83 -7.33 18.80 25.34
N THR A 84 -6.37 19.03 26.23
CA THR A 84 -4.96 18.82 25.91
C THR A 84 -4.60 17.35 26.08
N VAL A 85 -3.94 16.78 25.08
CA VAL A 85 -3.30 15.46 25.12
C VAL A 85 -1.80 15.66 25.05
N GLN A 86 -1.09 14.92 25.90
CA GLN A 86 0.38 14.89 25.95
C GLN A 86 0.83 13.44 25.99
N LEU A 87 1.74 13.05 25.11
CA LEU A 87 2.30 11.69 25.09
C LEU A 87 2.91 11.30 26.45
N ASP A 88 3.53 12.26 27.13
CA ASP A 88 4.14 12.04 28.44
C ASP A 88 3.15 11.58 29.52
N SER A 89 1.86 11.88 29.38
CA SER A 89 0.82 11.38 30.29
C SER A 89 0.59 9.88 30.15
N TYR A 90 1.09 9.27 29.08
CA TYR A 90 0.94 7.85 28.77
C TYR A 90 2.24 7.05 28.96
N ARG A 91 3.20 7.56 29.74
CA ARG A 91 4.52 6.91 29.92
C ARG A 91 4.49 5.50 30.50
N GLN A 92 3.37 5.07 31.05
CA GLN A 92 3.17 3.71 31.58
C GLN A 92 2.46 2.79 30.59
N HIS A 93 2.09 3.30 29.43
CA HIS A 93 1.33 2.57 28.41
C HIS A 93 2.14 2.37 27.14
N TRP A 94 1.79 1.35 26.41
CA TRP A 94 2.13 1.23 25.01
C TRP A 94 1.26 2.18 24.20
N VAL A 95 1.89 3.01 23.40
CA VAL A 95 1.17 4.04 22.61
C VAL A 95 1.49 3.85 21.15
N LEU A 96 0.45 3.74 20.33
CA LEU A 96 0.56 3.88 18.89
C LEU A 96 0.26 5.33 18.52
N VAL A 97 1.24 6.06 18.03
CA VAL A 97 1.08 7.39 17.46
C VAL A 97 0.85 7.25 15.97
N ASN A 98 -0.36 7.56 15.50
CA ASN A 98 -0.77 7.41 14.10
C ASN A 98 -0.95 8.77 13.45
N PHE A 99 -0.18 9.05 12.39
CA PHE A 99 -0.30 10.25 11.58
C PHE A 99 -1.21 9.95 10.38
N PHE A 100 -2.26 10.75 10.25
CA PHE A 100 -3.32 10.55 9.24
C PHE A 100 -3.84 11.88 8.67
N ALA A 101 -4.65 11.79 7.62
CA ALA A 101 -5.46 12.88 7.09
C ALA A 101 -6.78 12.33 6.51
N SER A 102 -7.81 13.14 6.45
CA SER A 102 -9.12 12.74 5.92
C SER A 102 -9.10 12.40 4.41
N TRP A 103 -8.24 13.08 3.65
CA TRP A 103 -8.04 12.87 2.22
C TRP A 103 -7.17 11.65 1.88
N CYS A 104 -6.60 10.99 2.88
CA CYS A 104 -5.71 9.83 2.70
C CYS A 104 -6.52 8.54 2.61
N THR A 105 -6.68 8.00 1.40
CA THR A 105 -7.45 6.76 1.16
C THR A 105 -6.89 5.56 1.92
N GLU A 106 -5.57 5.46 2.06
CA GLU A 106 -4.93 4.37 2.80
C GLU A 106 -5.20 4.50 4.30
N CYS A 107 -5.30 5.73 4.83
CA CYS A 107 -5.68 5.98 6.22
C CYS A 107 -7.13 5.52 6.49
N GLN A 108 -8.06 5.75 5.55
CA GLN A 108 -9.45 5.27 5.66
C GLN A 108 -9.51 3.74 5.75
N SER A 109 -8.72 3.04 4.95
CA SER A 109 -8.67 1.56 4.98
C SER A 109 -7.96 1.01 6.22
N GLU A 110 -7.12 1.79 6.88
CA GLU A 110 -6.42 1.41 8.11
C GLU A 110 -7.31 1.53 9.36
N GLU A 111 -8.23 2.52 9.41
CA GLU A 111 -9.03 2.83 10.61
C GLU A 111 -9.73 1.60 11.25
N PRO A 112 -10.41 0.70 10.51
CA PRO A 112 -11.00 -0.49 11.09
C PRO A 112 -9.97 -1.45 11.71
N GLN A 113 -8.71 -1.38 11.27
CA GLN A 113 -7.63 -2.19 11.81
C GLN A 113 -7.12 -1.59 13.13
N LEU A 114 -7.02 -0.25 13.18
CA LEU A 114 -6.67 0.47 14.41
C LEU A 114 -7.72 0.27 15.50
N GLU A 115 -9.00 0.29 15.14
CA GLU A 115 -10.09 0.00 16.08
C GLU A 115 -9.96 -1.41 16.66
N ARG A 116 -9.76 -2.43 15.82
CA ARG A 116 -9.56 -3.81 16.28
C ARG A 116 -8.34 -3.93 17.19
N PHE A 117 -7.24 -3.27 16.85
CA PHE A 117 -6.02 -3.25 17.66
C PHE A 117 -6.26 -2.60 19.02
N LEU A 118 -7.01 -1.51 19.09
CA LEU A 118 -7.35 -0.82 20.35
C LEU A 118 -8.08 -1.74 21.34
N TYR A 119 -8.97 -2.60 20.84
CA TYR A 119 -9.73 -3.54 21.64
C TYR A 119 -9.07 -4.92 21.80
N SER A 120 -7.98 -5.15 21.09
CA SER A 120 -7.16 -6.33 21.31
C SER A 120 -6.35 -6.20 22.60
N THR A 121 -5.93 -7.32 23.15
CA THR A 121 -5.07 -7.35 24.34
C THR A 121 -3.87 -8.27 24.08
N PRO A 122 -3.02 -7.95 23.11
CA PRO A 122 -1.91 -8.80 22.74
C PRO A 122 -0.97 -9.00 23.94
N GLY A 123 -0.74 -10.26 24.31
CA GLY A 123 0.07 -10.57 25.48
C GLY A 123 -0.43 -10.00 26.82
N GLY A 124 -1.73 -9.64 26.91
CA GLY A 124 -2.33 -8.99 28.09
C GLY A 124 -2.06 -7.48 28.19
N VAL A 125 -1.57 -6.87 27.14
CA VAL A 125 -1.29 -5.43 27.06
C VAL A 125 -2.49 -4.70 26.46
N HIS A 126 -2.85 -3.55 27.05
CA HIS A 126 -3.87 -2.65 26.50
C HIS A 126 -3.16 -1.45 25.82
N PRO A 127 -3.11 -1.41 24.49
CA PRO A 127 -2.48 -0.29 23.78
C PRO A 127 -3.36 0.96 23.86
N VAL A 128 -2.73 2.13 23.74
CA VAL A 128 -3.39 3.41 23.55
C VAL A 128 -3.07 3.90 22.16
N ILE A 129 -4.03 4.54 21.48
CA ILE A 129 -3.80 5.21 20.20
C ILE A 129 -3.91 6.72 20.40
N ILE A 130 -2.99 7.48 19.83
CA ILE A 130 -3.05 8.92 19.68
C ILE A 130 -2.93 9.25 18.19
N GLY A 131 -3.99 9.83 17.63
CA GLY A 131 -3.98 10.32 16.25
C GLY A 131 -3.32 11.68 16.14
N VAL A 132 -2.67 11.95 15.01
CA VAL A 132 -2.17 13.27 14.63
C VAL A 132 -2.69 13.60 13.24
N LEU A 133 -3.61 14.55 13.16
CA LEU A 133 -4.16 15.04 11.91
C LEU A 133 -3.16 15.98 11.25
N TYR A 134 -2.49 15.54 10.20
CA TYR A 134 -1.42 16.26 9.54
C TYR A 134 -1.85 16.86 8.20
N GLY A 135 -1.60 18.17 8.03
CA GLY A 135 -1.84 18.85 6.76
C GLY A 135 -3.32 18.87 6.33
N ASP A 136 -4.22 18.95 7.30
CA ASP A 136 -5.66 18.86 7.08
C ASP A 136 -6.43 19.82 7.99
N THR A 137 -7.71 20.07 7.67
CA THR A 137 -8.54 20.93 8.48
C THR A 137 -9.11 20.18 9.70
N ARG A 138 -9.30 20.92 10.81
CA ARG A 138 -9.91 20.35 12.01
C ARG A 138 -11.30 19.77 11.74
N SER A 139 -12.11 20.45 10.91
CA SER A 139 -13.47 20.02 10.57
C SER A 139 -13.48 18.69 9.84
N ASP A 140 -12.59 18.54 8.85
CA ASP A 140 -12.50 17.31 8.05
C ASP A 140 -11.95 16.15 8.89
N GLY A 141 -10.99 16.43 9.78
CA GLY A 141 -10.50 15.44 10.73
C GLY A 141 -11.55 14.96 11.74
N ILE A 142 -12.43 15.85 12.24
CA ILE A 142 -13.56 15.47 13.11
C ILE A 142 -14.56 14.60 12.34
N GLU A 143 -14.91 15.01 11.12
CA GLU A 143 -15.82 14.23 10.29
C GLU A 143 -15.24 12.86 9.96
N PHE A 144 -13.97 12.79 9.62
CA PHE A 144 -13.25 11.54 9.39
C PHE A 144 -13.33 10.61 10.61
N GLN A 145 -12.92 11.08 11.81
CA GLN A 145 -13.01 10.26 13.02
C GLN A 145 -14.44 9.78 13.29
N ARG A 146 -15.43 10.62 13.04
CA ARG A 146 -16.84 10.26 13.24
C ARG A 146 -17.32 9.22 12.24
N SER A 147 -16.99 9.38 10.95
CA SER A 147 -17.43 8.46 9.89
C SER A 147 -16.78 7.08 10.00
N GLU A 148 -15.52 7.04 10.41
CA GLU A 148 -14.76 5.79 10.57
C GLU A 148 -14.94 5.14 11.95
N GLY A 149 -15.63 5.80 12.90
CA GLY A 149 -15.87 5.28 14.23
C GLY A 149 -14.68 5.35 15.19
N ALA A 150 -13.67 6.17 14.88
CA ALA A 150 -12.48 6.33 15.70
C ALA A 150 -12.80 6.93 17.08
N THR A 151 -12.45 6.23 18.17
CA THR A 151 -12.78 6.61 19.55
C THR A 151 -11.58 7.18 20.31
N TRP A 152 -10.38 7.06 19.78
CA TRP A 152 -9.15 7.58 20.42
C TRP A 152 -8.95 9.08 20.16
N PRO A 153 -8.20 9.75 21.05
CA PRO A 153 -7.93 11.16 20.88
C PRO A 153 -7.05 11.40 19.65
N ALA A 154 -7.40 12.41 18.86
CA ALA A 154 -6.55 12.92 17.80
C ALA A 154 -6.31 14.42 18.00
N ILE A 155 -5.09 14.87 17.73
CA ILE A 155 -4.67 16.28 17.80
C ILE A 155 -4.46 16.84 16.40
N SER A 156 -4.62 18.16 16.24
CA SER A 156 -4.44 18.84 14.95
C SER A 156 -3.01 19.35 14.81
N ASP A 157 -2.40 19.07 13.65
CA ASP A 157 -1.07 19.55 13.25
C ASP A 157 -1.15 20.21 11.86
N PRO A 158 -1.87 21.34 11.71
CA PRO A 158 -2.11 21.96 10.42
C PRO A 158 -0.84 22.51 9.76
N GLY A 159 0.13 22.94 10.56
CA GLY A 159 1.44 23.43 10.10
C GLY A 159 2.47 22.33 9.89
N GLY A 160 2.22 21.11 10.37
CA GLY A 160 3.13 19.98 10.23
C GLY A 160 4.37 20.04 11.15
N GLU A 161 4.33 20.82 12.22
CA GLU A 161 5.45 20.94 13.16
C GLU A 161 5.69 19.63 13.90
N ILE A 162 4.61 18.99 14.37
CA ILE A 162 4.69 17.67 15.01
C ILE A 162 5.16 16.64 14.00
N ALA A 163 4.53 16.57 12.82
CA ALA A 163 4.88 15.66 11.76
C ALA A 163 6.37 15.79 11.35
N SER A 164 6.86 17.03 11.22
CA SER A 164 8.26 17.32 10.93
C SER A 164 9.20 16.80 12.00
N SER A 165 8.88 17.01 13.29
CA SER A 165 9.71 16.54 14.42
C SER A 165 9.77 15.01 14.49
N TRP A 166 8.73 14.33 14.04
CA TRP A 166 8.63 12.86 13.93
C TRP A 166 9.16 12.31 12.61
N GLY A 167 9.60 13.17 11.68
CA GLY A 167 10.12 12.77 10.37
C GLY A 167 9.08 12.16 9.45
N VAL A 168 7.82 12.61 9.57
CA VAL A 168 6.70 12.14 8.75
C VAL A 168 6.76 12.81 7.39
N GLY A 169 6.98 12.03 6.35
CA GLY A 169 7.00 12.50 4.95
C GLY A 169 5.91 11.90 4.06
N SER A 170 5.16 10.91 4.58
CA SER A 170 4.05 10.26 3.88
C SER A 170 3.03 9.72 4.89
N LEU A 171 1.79 9.56 4.47
CA LEU A 171 0.69 9.02 5.27
C LEU A 171 0.17 7.68 4.69
N PRO A 172 -0.41 6.80 5.50
CA PRO A 172 -0.34 6.84 6.96
C PRO A 172 1.07 6.53 7.45
N ARG A 173 1.40 7.01 8.64
CA ARG A 173 2.63 6.65 9.32
C ARG A 173 2.36 6.46 10.81
N SER A 174 2.80 5.36 11.36
CA SER A 174 2.62 5.04 12.76
C SER A 174 3.94 4.78 13.48
N TYR A 175 3.98 5.15 14.75
CA TYR A 175 5.10 4.88 15.63
C TYR A 175 4.61 4.15 16.88
N LEU A 176 5.21 3.00 17.17
CA LEU A 176 4.97 2.29 18.41
C LEU A 176 5.93 2.81 19.47
N VAL A 177 5.37 3.33 20.56
CA VAL A 177 6.11 3.88 21.71
C VAL A 177 5.90 2.97 22.91
N ALA A 178 7.00 2.45 23.44
CA ALA A 178 6.98 1.61 24.64
C ALA A 178 6.79 2.42 25.92
N PRO A 179 6.38 1.80 27.03
CA PRO A 179 6.46 2.39 28.35
C PRO A 179 7.84 3.00 28.61
N GLY A 180 7.88 4.20 29.19
CA GLY A 180 9.10 5.00 29.30
C GLY A 180 9.33 5.97 28.15
N GLY A 181 8.50 5.94 27.09
CA GLY A 181 8.48 6.93 26.00
C GLY A 181 9.52 6.67 24.90
N ARG A 182 10.05 5.44 24.78
CA ARG A 182 10.99 5.07 23.71
C ARG A 182 10.22 4.60 22.48
N VAL A 183 10.56 5.12 21.31
CA VAL A 183 10.07 4.61 20.03
C VAL A 183 10.75 3.26 19.75
N VAL A 184 9.94 2.22 19.53
CA VAL A 184 10.46 0.87 19.26
C VAL A 184 10.23 0.45 17.81
N ALA A 185 9.23 1.03 17.15
CA ALA A 185 8.99 0.75 15.74
C ALA A 185 8.44 1.98 15.01
N CYS A 186 8.71 2.06 13.71
CA CYS A 186 8.11 2.99 12.75
C CYS A 186 7.47 2.17 11.64
N ILE A 187 6.22 2.46 11.33
CA ILE A 187 5.42 1.76 10.32
C ILE A 187 5.10 2.75 9.22
N LEU A 188 5.36 2.36 7.98
CA LEU A 188 5.06 3.14 6.77
C LEU A 188 3.90 2.49 6.03
N GLY A 189 2.89 3.30 5.69
CA GLY A 189 1.68 2.80 5.05
C GLY A 189 0.76 2.07 6.01
N GLY A 190 -0.36 1.57 5.48
CA GLY A 190 -1.39 0.89 6.26
C GLY A 190 -0.92 -0.43 6.85
N ILE A 191 -1.38 -0.73 8.06
CA ILE A 191 -1.05 -1.96 8.80
C ILE A 191 -2.33 -2.64 9.29
N THR A 192 -2.30 -3.96 9.40
CA THR A 192 -3.43 -4.73 9.94
C THR A 192 -3.35 -4.87 11.46
N ALA A 193 -4.50 -5.07 12.11
CA ALA A 193 -4.57 -5.30 13.55
C ALA A 193 -3.67 -6.47 13.99
N SER A 194 -3.70 -7.59 13.26
CA SER A 194 -2.88 -8.76 13.61
C SER A 194 -1.37 -8.49 13.50
N GLN A 195 -0.95 -7.63 12.59
CA GLN A 195 0.46 -7.23 12.48
C GLN A 195 0.86 -6.30 13.62
N LEU A 196 -0.03 -5.38 14.02
CA LEU A 196 0.18 -4.52 15.20
C LEU A 196 0.26 -5.36 16.48
N ASP A 197 -0.62 -6.37 16.64
CA ASP A 197 -0.60 -7.28 17.78
C ASP A 197 0.72 -8.04 17.87
N GLN A 198 1.17 -8.65 16.76
CA GLN A 198 2.44 -9.37 16.68
C GLN A 198 3.63 -8.44 16.96
N LEU A 199 3.61 -7.22 16.44
CA LEU A 199 4.64 -6.23 16.68
C LEU A 199 4.70 -5.87 18.16
N LEU A 200 3.57 -5.57 18.78
CA LEU A 200 3.47 -5.23 20.20
C LEU A 200 3.95 -6.38 21.08
N GLU A 201 3.49 -7.61 20.83
CA GLU A 201 3.92 -8.80 21.59
C GLU A 201 5.43 -9.01 21.49
N ARG A 202 5.99 -8.90 20.29
CA ARG A 202 7.44 -9.03 20.08
C ARG A 202 8.23 -7.98 20.85
N GLU A 203 7.84 -6.71 20.74
CA GLU A 203 8.54 -5.61 21.41
C GLU A 203 8.35 -5.69 22.95
N ALA A 204 7.16 -6.10 23.43
CA ALA A 204 6.90 -6.30 24.84
C ALA A 204 7.73 -7.45 25.45
N ALA A 205 7.98 -8.50 24.66
CA ALA A 205 8.84 -9.60 25.11
C ALA A 205 10.32 -9.20 25.28
N LEU A 206 10.76 -8.16 24.57
CA LEU A 206 12.14 -7.64 24.66
C LEU A 206 12.34 -6.70 25.85
N LEU A 207 11.27 -6.20 26.47
CA LEU A 207 11.38 -5.33 27.65
C LEU A 207 11.56 -6.16 28.93
N PRO A 208 12.40 -5.69 29.88
CA PRO A 208 12.53 -6.31 31.19
C PRO A 208 11.19 -6.27 31.95
N SER A 209 10.92 -7.31 32.74
CA SER A 209 9.62 -7.56 33.40
C SER A 209 9.10 -6.43 34.31
N ARG A 210 9.90 -5.42 34.62
CA ARG A 210 9.49 -4.22 35.39
C ARG A 210 8.88 -3.10 34.54
N ALA A 211 8.94 -3.22 33.22
CA ALA A 211 8.45 -2.21 32.27
C ALA A 211 7.27 -2.73 31.40
N ARG A 212 6.72 -3.88 31.79
CA ARG A 212 5.55 -4.49 31.14
C ARG A 212 4.25 -4.04 31.77
#